data_ed904d536a3e8b8d00ee4759890f2999
#
_entry.id   ed904d536a3e8b8d00ee4759890f2999
#
_cell.length_a   1.000
_cell.length_b   1.000
_cell.length_c   1.000
_cell.angle_alpha   90.00
_cell.angle_beta   90.00
_cell.angle_gamma   90.00
#
_symmetry.space_group_name_H-M   'P 1'
#
loop_
_entity.id
_entity.type
_entity.pdbx_description
1 polymer ?
#
loop_
_entity_poly.entity_id
_entity_poly.type
_entity_poly.pdbx_seq_one_letter_code
_entity_poly.pdbx_strand_id
1 'polypeptide(L)'
;DSIQKTNYENYEIIVVDNISADNSHKICKEKFPEIKLIENKENLGYCEGNNVGIRNASGEFIVILNPDTKVEPNWLEELFNTYEKFGDGLYQPKIMAFEDNLFESGGNMLQMFGFGYSKGRGIQDKGQFDEPCEIGYASGACLFTKTNILKKIGLFDPFIFLYHDDLDLGWRARQLGIKSFYAPKSKIYHAGSYNYKWSARKFYWLERNRHYCLLTHYSKKTFYKMLPAIALI
;
A
#
# COMPACT_ATOMS: atom_id res chain seq x y z
N ASP A 1 19.02 0.64 -1.46
CA ASP A 1 19.95 0.22 -2.55
C ASP A 1 19.24 -0.10 -3.87
N SER A 2 18.09 -0.83 -3.87
CA SER A 2 17.43 -1.20 -5.13
C SER A 2 16.78 -0.02 -5.85
N ILE A 3 16.27 0.97 -5.12
CA ILE A 3 15.68 2.19 -5.71
C ILE A 3 16.71 2.96 -6.53
N GLN A 4 17.99 3.01 -6.11
CA GLN A 4 19.10 3.66 -6.83
C GLN A 4 19.38 3.02 -8.20
N LYS A 5 18.87 1.83 -8.47
CA LYS A 5 19.00 1.12 -9.75
C LYS A 5 17.77 1.29 -10.65
N THR A 6 16.83 2.15 -10.25
CA THR A 6 15.63 2.44 -11.04
C THR A 6 16.02 3.16 -12.35
N ASN A 7 15.46 2.70 -13.47
CA ASN A 7 15.73 3.27 -14.80
C ASN A 7 15.08 4.64 -15.03
N TYR A 8 14.29 5.14 -14.10
CA TYR A 8 13.62 6.43 -14.16
C TYR A 8 14.44 7.47 -13.40
N GLU A 9 14.76 8.62 -14.01
CA GLU A 9 15.71 9.58 -13.44
C GLU A 9 15.05 10.71 -12.63
N ASN A 10 13.82 11.08 -12.95
CA ASN A 10 13.16 12.23 -12.33
C ASN A 10 12.31 11.82 -11.13
N TYR A 11 12.95 11.52 -9.99
CA TYR A 11 12.27 11.21 -8.74
C TYR A 11 13.01 11.78 -7.52
N GLU A 12 12.29 12.01 -6.46
CA GLU A 12 12.81 12.28 -5.12
C GLU A 12 12.52 11.11 -4.18
N ILE A 13 13.38 10.92 -3.19
CA ILE A 13 13.16 9.91 -2.13
C ILE A 13 12.94 10.65 -0.81
N ILE A 14 11.78 10.40 -0.20
CA ILE A 14 11.44 10.91 1.13
C ILE A 14 11.36 9.72 2.08
N VAL A 15 12.21 9.74 3.09
CA VAL A 15 12.20 8.76 4.18
C VAL A 15 11.57 9.41 5.40
N VAL A 16 10.51 8.80 5.92
CA VAL A 16 9.84 9.26 7.13
C VAL A 16 10.14 8.28 8.25
N ASP A 17 10.84 8.74 9.26
CA ASP A 17 11.15 7.96 10.45
C ASP A 17 10.10 8.17 11.55
N ASN A 18 9.53 7.08 12.03
CA ASN A 18 8.56 7.04 13.12
C ASN A 18 9.22 6.61 14.45
N ILE A 19 10.33 7.25 14.81
CA ILE A 19 11.13 6.94 16.03
C ILE A 19 11.71 5.51 15.98
N SER A 20 12.53 5.23 14.97
CA SER A 20 13.27 3.98 14.89
C SER A 20 14.37 3.92 15.96
N ALA A 21 14.35 2.85 16.77
CA ALA A 21 15.30 2.66 17.87
C ALA A 21 16.69 2.19 17.39
N ASP A 22 16.80 1.72 16.17
CA ASP A 22 17.99 1.07 15.60
C ASP A 22 18.92 2.02 14.80
N ASN A 23 18.61 3.32 14.77
CA ASN A 23 19.32 4.34 13.99
C ASN A 23 19.33 4.09 12.47
N SER A 24 18.48 3.21 11.93
CA SER A 24 18.41 2.89 10.50
C SER A 24 18.19 4.13 9.61
N HIS A 25 17.40 5.10 10.07
CA HIS A 25 17.16 6.38 9.40
C HIS A 25 18.44 7.20 9.21
N LYS A 26 19.33 7.27 10.23
CA LYS A 26 20.62 7.99 10.16
C LYS A 26 21.59 7.29 9.22
N ILE A 27 21.71 5.96 9.34
CA ILE A 27 22.51 5.15 8.43
C ILE A 27 22.05 5.32 6.99
N CYS A 28 20.73 5.36 6.76
CA CYS A 28 20.17 5.60 5.44
C CYS A 28 20.56 6.99 4.90
N LYS A 29 20.45 8.04 5.73
CA LYS A 29 20.83 9.41 5.33
C LYS A 29 22.33 9.56 5.09
N GLU A 30 23.17 8.92 5.89
CA GLU A 30 24.63 8.91 5.67
C GLU A 30 25.02 8.22 4.38
N LYS A 31 24.37 7.09 4.06
CA LYS A 31 24.63 6.32 2.84
C LYS A 31 24.07 6.99 1.58
N PHE A 32 22.95 7.69 1.71
CA PHE A 32 22.22 8.35 0.62
C PHE A 32 21.95 9.82 0.98
N PRO A 33 22.94 10.70 0.84
CA PRO A 33 22.80 12.11 1.27
C PRO A 33 21.71 12.90 0.54
N GLU A 34 21.32 12.45 -0.66
CA GLU A 34 20.30 13.08 -1.49
C GLU A 34 18.84 12.87 -0.99
N ILE A 35 18.60 11.86 -0.14
CA ILE A 35 17.25 11.62 0.36
C ILE A 35 16.77 12.75 1.28
N LYS A 36 15.48 13.03 1.26
CA LYS A 36 14.83 13.89 2.24
C LYS A 36 14.44 13.04 3.44
N LEU A 37 15.14 13.19 4.57
CA LEU A 37 14.80 12.53 5.81
C LEU A 37 13.88 13.43 6.64
N ILE A 38 12.77 12.87 7.14
CA ILE A 38 11.84 13.52 8.06
C ILE A 38 11.74 12.64 9.31
N GLU A 39 12.11 13.20 10.45
CA GLU A 39 12.08 12.52 11.75
C GLU A 39 10.86 13.00 12.54
N ASN A 40 9.89 12.13 12.77
CA ASN A 40 8.73 12.43 13.60
C ASN A 40 9.10 12.44 15.08
N LYS A 41 8.38 13.23 15.88
CA LYS A 41 8.60 13.32 17.33
C LYS A 41 7.95 12.18 18.12
N GLU A 42 7.07 11.43 17.48
CA GLU A 42 6.34 10.29 18.04
C GLU A 42 6.00 9.28 16.93
N ASN A 43 5.66 8.04 17.31
CA ASN A 43 5.22 7.04 16.36
C ASN A 43 3.78 7.32 15.91
N LEU A 44 3.64 7.91 14.74
CA LEU A 44 2.37 8.27 14.12
C LEU A 44 1.65 7.10 13.43
N GLY A 45 2.23 5.89 13.48
CA GLY A 45 1.75 4.73 12.74
C GLY A 45 2.02 4.81 11.24
N TYR A 46 1.53 3.82 10.51
CA TYR A 46 1.70 3.74 9.06
C TYR A 46 0.95 4.86 8.34
N CYS A 47 -0.32 5.07 8.71
CA CYS A 47 -1.20 6.02 8.03
C CYS A 47 -0.66 7.46 8.07
N GLU A 48 -0.49 8.00 9.26
CA GLU A 48 -0.05 9.40 9.40
C GLU A 48 1.44 9.56 9.05
N GLY A 49 2.28 8.54 9.27
CA GLY A 49 3.66 8.54 8.78
C GLY A 49 3.74 8.73 7.26
N ASN A 50 2.95 7.99 6.49
CA ASN A 50 2.85 8.19 5.04
C ASN A 50 2.24 9.55 4.69
N ASN A 51 1.23 10.03 5.40
CA ASN A 51 0.67 11.36 5.18
C ASN A 51 1.69 12.48 5.35
N VAL A 52 2.60 12.36 6.33
CA VAL A 52 3.73 13.29 6.50
C VAL A 52 4.61 13.29 5.23
N GLY A 53 4.96 12.12 4.72
CA GLY A 53 5.71 11.99 3.46
C GLY A 53 4.97 12.63 2.28
N ILE A 54 3.70 12.30 2.09
CA ILE A 54 2.85 12.81 1.00
C ILE A 54 2.76 14.35 1.02
N ARG A 55 2.56 14.95 2.21
CA ARG A 55 2.50 16.41 2.34
C ARG A 55 3.82 17.11 2.05
N ASN A 56 4.94 16.40 2.14
CA ASN A 56 6.28 16.90 1.88
C ASN A 56 6.82 16.57 0.48
N ALA A 57 6.07 15.82 -0.30
CA ALA A 57 6.41 15.48 -1.67
C ALA A 57 6.07 16.61 -2.64
N SER A 58 6.94 16.80 -3.65
CA SER A 58 6.79 17.80 -4.72
C SER A 58 6.37 17.19 -6.05
N GLY A 59 6.47 15.86 -6.20
CA GLY A 59 6.17 15.15 -7.44
C GLY A 59 4.68 15.19 -7.83
N GLU A 60 4.42 15.17 -9.13
CA GLU A 60 3.07 15.00 -9.68
C GLU A 60 2.50 13.63 -9.32
N PHE A 61 3.36 12.62 -9.30
CA PHE A 61 3.05 11.25 -8.88
C PHE A 61 3.69 10.93 -7.55
N ILE A 62 3.07 10.04 -6.80
CA ILE A 62 3.57 9.52 -5.53
C ILE A 62 3.62 7.99 -5.59
N VAL A 63 4.71 7.45 -5.07
CA VAL A 63 4.79 6.04 -4.69
C VAL A 63 4.88 5.96 -3.17
N ILE A 64 3.96 5.23 -2.56
CA ILE A 64 4.11 4.73 -1.20
C ILE A 64 4.86 3.40 -1.31
N LEU A 65 5.94 3.25 -0.59
CA LEU A 65 6.78 2.05 -0.65
C LEU A 65 7.27 1.67 0.75
N ASN A 66 7.01 0.44 1.14
CA ASN A 66 7.48 -0.08 2.42
C ASN A 66 9.02 -0.21 2.44
N PRO A 67 9.68 0.05 3.58
CA PRO A 67 11.14 -0.01 3.69
C PRO A 67 11.70 -1.43 3.55
N ASP A 68 10.89 -2.47 3.76
CA ASP A 68 11.23 -3.89 3.63
C ASP A 68 10.91 -4.44 2.23
N THR A 69 11.04 -3.59 1.21
CA THR A 69 10.86 -3.95 -0.20
C THR A 69 12.18 -3.90 -0.98
N LYS A 70 12.23 -4.67 -2.07
CA LYS A 70 13.25 -4.59 -3.11
C LYS A 70 12.53 -4.43 -4.45
N VAL A 71 12.98 -3.50 -5.28
CA VAL A 71 12.37 -3.19 -6.58
C VAL A 71 13.25 -3.65 -7.74
N GLU A 72 12.64 -4.05 -8.86
CA GLU A 72 13.32 -4.31 -10.12
C GLU A 72 13.66 -2.98 -10.83
N PRO A 73 14.69 -2.90 -11.68
CA PRO A 73 15.11 -1.62 -12.28
C PRO A 73 14.02 -0.88 -13.06
N ASN A 74 13.14 -1.58 -13.76
CA ASN A 74 12.07 -1.01 -14.59
C ASN A 74 10.73 -0.84 -13.87
N TRP A 75 10.65 -1.08 -12.56
CA TRP A 75 9.38 -1.14 -11.81
C TRP A 75 8.56 0.15 -11.90
N LEU A 76 9.21 1.31 -11.83
CA LEU A 76 8.54 2.61 -11.84
C LEU A 76 8.05 2.97 -13.25
N GLU A 77 8.85 2.71 -14.28
CA GLU A 77 8.48 2.87 -15.68
C GLU A 77 7.24 2.02 -16.02
N GLU A 78 7.20 0.77 -15.57
CA GLU A 78 6.06 -0.13 -15.83
C GLU A 78 4.78 0.26 -15.06
N LEU A 79 4.91 0.89 -13.88
CA LEU A 79 3.77 1.52 -13.21
C LEU A 79 3.24 2.68 -14.03
N PHE A 80 4.12 3.54 -14.54
CA PHE A 80 3.76 4.68 -15.37
C PHE A 80 3.13 4.23 -16.69
N ASN A 81 3.68 3.24 -17.38
CA ASN A 81 3.11 2.65 -18.59
C ASN A 81 1.69 2.11 -18.36
N THR A 82 1.46 1.51 -17.20
CA THR A 82 0.12 1.04 -16.81
C THR A 82 -0.83 2.21 -16.55
N TYR A 83 -0.35 3.28 -15.91
CA TYR A 83 -1.11 4.50 -15.72
C TYR A 83 -1.49 5.14 -17.07
N GLU A 84 -0.59 5.23 -18.04
CA GLU A 84 -0.90 5.77 -19.38
C GLU A 84 -2.02 4.99 -20.08
N LYS A 85 -2.11 3.69 -19.83
CA LYS A 85 -3.15 2.83 -20.42
C LYS A 85 -4.53 3.02 -19.76
N PHE A 86 -4.59 3.23 -18.42
CA PHE A 86 -5.85 3.22 -17.67
C PHE A 86 -6.25 4.59 -17.09
N GLY A 87 -5.33 5.55 -17.05
CA GLY A 87 -5.58 6.91 -16.55
C GLY A 87 -5.58 7.03 -15.03
N ASP A 88 -6.33 7.98 -14.50
CA ASP A 88 -6.35 8.29 -13.07
C ASP A 88 -6.89 7.12 -12.23
N GLY A 89 -6.09 6.67 -11.27
CA GLY A 89 -6.38 5.52 -10.41
C GLY A 89 -5.30 5.26 -9.38
N LEU A 90 -5.49 4.20 -8.59
CA LEU A 90 -4.49 3.65 -7.67
C LEU A 90 -3.87 2.41 -8.32
N TYR A 91 -2.56 2.30 -8.30
CA TYR A 91 -1.83 1.23 -9.00
C TYR A 91 -1.00 0.41 -8.03
N GLN A 92 -1.05 -0.91 -8.20
CA GLN A 92 -0.25 -1.88 -7.46
C GLN A 92 0.63 -2.67 -8.42
N PRO A 93 1.95 -2.80 -8.15
CA PRO A 93 2.82 -3.71 -8.89
C PRO A 93 2.53 -5.18 -8.58
N LYS A 94 3.16 -6.09 -9.32
CA LYS A 94 3.32 -7.49 -8.94
C LYS A 94 4.19 -7.54 -7.67
N ILE A 95 3.63 -8.02 -6.57
CA ILE A 95 4.35 -8.15 -5.30
C ILE A 95 4.70 -9.62 -5.07
N MET A 96 5.99 -9.90 -4.99
CA MET A 96 6.54 -11.22 -4.75
C MET A 96 7.08 -11.33 -3.32
N ALA A 97 7.04 -12.51 -2.75
CA ALA A 97 7.83 -12.80 -1.55
C ALA A 97 9.33 -12.73 -1.87
N PHE A 98 10.16 -12.40 -0.88
CA PHE A 98 11.62 -12.31 -1.08
C PHE A 98 12.24 -13.65 -1.49
N GLU A 99 11.65 -14.73 -1.05
CA GLU A 99 12.11 -16.09 -1.27
C GLU A 99 11.08 -16.85 -2.12
N ASP A 100 11.52 -17.90 -2.82
CA ASP A 100 10.70 -18.94 -3.46
C ASP A 100 9.90 -18.54 -4.71
N ASN A 101 10.08 -17.36 -5.30
CA ASN A 101 9.30 -16.90 -6.47
C ASN A 101 7.78 -17.07 -6.27
N LEU A 102 7.30 -16.87 -5.05
CA LEU A 102 5.89 -16.94 -4.69
C LEU A 102 5.25 -15.57 -4.74
N PHE A 103 3.99 -15.51 -5.17
CA PHE A 103 3.22 -14.28 -5.03
C PHE A 103 2.97 -13.95 -3.55
N GLU A 104 3.21 -12.72 -3.17
CA GLU A 104 2.54 -12.11 -2.03
C GLU A 104 1.21 -11.51 -2.48
N SER A 105 1.20 -10.81 -3.62
CA SER A 105 -0.03 -10.29 -4.22
C SER A 105 0.07 -10.09 -5.74
N GLY A 106 -0.81 -10.75 -6.46
CA GLY A 106 -1.18 -10.48 -7.86
C GLY A 106 -2.43 -9.60 -7.97
N GLY A 107 -2.58 -8.64 -7.07
CA GLY A 107 -3.73 -7.74 -6.92
C GLY A 107 -4.60 -8.09 -5.71
N ASN A 108 -5.09 -7.07 -5.01
CA ASN A 108 -5.91 -7.24 -3.82
C ASN A 108 -7.40 -7.07 -4.12
N MET A 109 -8.20 -7.83 -3.42
CA MET A 109 -9.65 -7.82 -3.54
C MET A 109 -10.30 -7.56 -2.19
N LEU A 110 -11.40 -6.82 -2.20
CA LEU A 110 -12.23 -6.55 -1.03
C LEU A 110 -13.43 -7.49 -1.00
N GLN A 111 -13.66 -8.10 0.14
CA GLN A 111 -14.79 -8.97 0.39
C GLN A 111 -15.84 -8.21 1.19
N MET A 112 -17.13 -8.55 1.01
CA MET A 112 -18.28 -7.83 1.56
C MET A 112 -18.31 -7.68 3.09
N PHE A 113 -17.59 -8.52 3.83
CA PHE A 113 -17.48 -8.43 5.30
C PHE A 113 -16.25 -7.62 5.76
N GLY A 114 -15.65 -6.83 4.86
CA GLY A 114 -14.53 -5.96 5.17
C GLY A 114 -13.16 -6.66 5.21
N PHE A 115 -13.08 -7.92 4.78
CA PHE A 115 -11.80 -8.61 4.65
C PHE A 115 -11.16 -8.30 3.30
N GLY A 116 -9.86 -8.04 3.33
CA GLY A 116 -9.02 -8.01 2.15
C GLY A 116 -8.34 -9.35 1.90
N TYR A 117 -8.17 -9.72 0.64
CA TYR A 117 -7.35 -10.87 0.27
C TYR A 117 -6.52 -10.58 -0.98
N SER A 118 -5.35 -11.21 -1.06
CA SER A 118 -4.42 -11.07 -2.18
C SER A 118 -4.56 -12.24 -3.15
N LYS A 119 -4.76 -11.95 -4.44
CA LYS A 119 -4.75 -12.98 -5.48
C LYS A 119 -3.37 -13.65 -5.53
N GLY A 120 -3.36 -14.95 -5.67
CA GLY A 120 -2.15 -15.73 -5.87
C GLY A 120 -1.23 -15.87 -4.66
N ARG A 121 -1.60 -15.38 -3.47
CA ARG A 121 -0.74 -15.45 -2.28
C ARG A 121 -0.28 -16.89 -2.00
N GLY A 122 1.06 -17.06 -1.90
CA GLY A 122 1.68 -18.36 -1.67
C GLY A 122 1.70 -19.30 -2.89
N ILE A 123 1.30 -18.83 -4.07
CA ILE A 123 1.34 -19.60 -5.33
C ILE A 123 2.56 -19.15 -6.14
N GLN A 124 3.23 -20.12 -6.77
CA GLN A 124 4.36 -19.86 -7.66
C GLN A 124 3.92 -19.05 -8.89
N ASP A 125 4.73 -18.05 -9.27
CA ASP A 125 4.54 -17.30 -10.52
C ASP A 125 4.88 -18.17 -11.74
N LYS A 126 3.85 -18.43 -12.55
CA LYS A 126 3.93 -19.16 -13.82
C LYS A 126 3.33 -18.34 -14.97
N GLY A 127 3.20 -17.02 -14.80
CA GLY A 127 2.58 -16.12 -15.75
C GLY A 127 1.05 -16.04 -15.68
N GLN A 128 0.41 -16.67 -14.68
CA GLN A 128 -1.04 -16.71 -14.55
C GLN A 128 -1.70 -15.38 -14.19
N PHE A 129 -0.91 -14.38 -13.78
CA PHE A 129 -1.36 -13.02 -13.49
C PHE A 129 -0.51 -11.97 -14.22
N ASP A 130 -0.22 -12.18 -15.52
CA ASP A 130 0.59 -11.26 -16.32
C ASP A 130 -0.22 -10.22 -17.09
N GLU A 131 -1.55 -10.25 -16.95
CA GLU A 131 -2.43 -9.27 -17.57
C GLU A 131 -2.85 -8.18 -16.56
N PRO A 132 -2.75 -6.89 -16.94
CA PRO A 132 -3.22 -5.80 -16.10
C PRO A 132 -4.74 -5.82 -15.96
N CYS A 133 -5.24 -5.64 -14.76
CA CYS A 133 -6.68 -5.71 -14.47
C CYS A 133 -7.08 -4.75 -13.36
N GLU A 134 -8.40 -4.46 -13.30
CA GLU A 134 -8.99 -3.77 -12.16
C GLU A 134 -8.96 -4.69 -10.92
N ILE A 135 -8.62 -4.11 -9.77
CA ILE A 135 -8.54 -4.76 -8.47
C ILE A 135 -9.39 -4.03 -7.44
N GLY A 136 -9.58 -4.63 -6.28
CA GLY A 136 -10.37 -4.05 -5.20
C GLY A 136 -9.69 -2.84 -4.56
N TYR A 137 -8.40 -2.95 -4.27
CA TYR A 137 -7.56 -1.89 -3.72
C TYR A 137 -6.07 -2.18 -4.00
N ALA A 138 -5.25 -1.13 -4.01
CA ALA A 138 -3.80 -1.26 -4.17
C ALA A 138 -3.14 -1.46 -2.80
N SER A 139 -2.15 -2.36 -2.72
CA SER A 139 -1.44 -2.69 -1.48
C SER A 139 -0.61 -1.53 -0.95
N GLY A 140 -0.65 -1.30 0.36
CA GLY A 140 0.22 -0.38 1.05
C GLY A 140 1.70 -0.73 0.97
N ALA A 141 2.07 -1.98 0.67
CA ALA A 141 3.47 -2.34 0.45
C ALA A 141 4.10 -1.59 -0.74
N CYS A 142 3.30 -1.33 -1.80
CA CYS A 142 3.64 -0.44 -2.91
C CYS A 142 2.36 0.06 -3.60
N LEU A 143 2.10 1.35 -3.51
CA LEU A 143 0.99 2.03 -4.15
C LEU A 143 1.51 3.21 -4.96
N PHE A 144 1.16 3.28 -6.25
CA PHE A 144 1.48 4.40 -7.13
C PHE A 144 0.21 5.11 -7.56
N THR A 145 0.23 6.45 -7.58
CA THR A 145 -0.88 7.28 -8.04
C THR A 145 -0.46 8.75 -8.23
N LYS A 146 -1.33 9.55 -8.80
CA LYS A 146 -1.15 11.02 -8.80
C LYS A 146 -1.37 11.61 -7.40
N THR A 147 -0.57 12.62 -7.07
CA THR A 147 -0.67 13.38 -5.82
C THR A 147 -2.06 13.98 -5.60
N ASN A 148 -2.68 14.52 -6.67
CA ASN A 148 -4.02 15.09 -6.59
C ASN A 148 -5.12 14.05 -6.32
N ILE A 149 -4.93 12.81 -6.77
CA ILE A 149 -5.84 11.69 -6.49
C ILE A 149 -5.83 11.35 -5.00
N LEU A 150 -4.65 11.23 -4.38
CA LEU A 150 -4.56 11.02 -2.92
C LEU A 150 -5.21 12.16 -2.14
N LYS A 151 -4.97 13.42 -2.55
CA LYS A 151 -5.61 14.59 -1.92
C LYS A 151 -7.13 14.55 -2.05
N LYS A 152 -7.66 14.14 -3.22
CA LYS A 152 -9.10 14.01 -3.47
C LYS A 152 -9.73 12.91 -2.63
N ILE A 153 -9.04 11.79 -2.39
CA ILE A 153 -9.50 10.69 -1.53
C ILE A 153 -9.45 11.08 -0.05
N GLY A 154 -8.58 12.04 0.34
CA GLY A 154 -8.42 12.50 1.72
C GLY A 154 -7.23 11.88 2.45
N LEU A 155 -6.24 11.35 1.72
CA LEU A 155 -5.04 10.69 2.25
C LEU A 155 -5.38 9.41 3.05
N PHE A 156 -4.43 8.88 3.83
CA PHE A 156 -4.70 7.79 4.77
C PHE A 156 -5.42 8.29 6.01
N ASP A 157 -6.32 7.47 6.57
CA ASP A 157 -7.01 7.83 7.82
C ASP A 157 -6.10 7.53 9.04
N PRO A 158 -5.67 8.56 9.81
CA PRO A 158 -4.79 8.37 10.95
C PRO A 158 -5.40 7.49 12.06
N PHE A 159 -6.74 7.41 12.17
CA PHE A 159 -7.42 6.56 13.15
C PHE A 159 -7.07 5.08 12.96
N ILE A 160 -6.87 4.65 11.72
CA ILE A 160 -6.54 3.26 11.39
C ILE A 160 -5.16 2.87 11.96
N PHE A 161 -4.21 3.77 11.94
CA PHE A 161 -2.85 3.63 12.45
C PHE A 161 -2.02 2.58 11.69
N LEU A 162 -2.47 1.32 11.62
CA LEU A 162 -1.78 0.18 11.00
C LEU A 162 -2.78 -0.91 10.62
N TYR A 163 -2.61 -1.56 9.48
CA TYR A 163 -3.47 -2.57 8.85
C TYR A 163 -4.84 -2.04 8.40
N HIS A 164 -5.36 -2.52 7.31
CA HIS A 164 -6.55 -2.03 6.63
C HIS A 164 -6.45 -0.60 6.08
N ASP A 165 -5.31 0.03 6.19
CA ASP A 165 -5.01 1.35 5.69
C ASP A 165 -5.17 1.45 4.16
N ASP A 166 -4.65 0.48 3.45
CA ASP A 166 -4.72 0.33 2.00
C ASP A 166 -6.14 -0.07 1.53
N LEU A 167 -6.80 -0.95 2.28
CA LEU A 167 -8.18 -1.35 2.03
C LEU A 167 -9.14 -0.17 2.21
N ASP A 168 -9.01 0.60 3.29
CA ASP A 168 -9.77 1.81 3.55
C ASP A 168 -9.59 2.85 2.44
N LEU A 169 -8.33 3.14 2.10
CA LEU A 169 -8.00 4.10 1.03
C LEU A 169 -8.62 3.67 -0.31
N GLY A 170 -8.50 2.39 -0.67
CA GLY A 170 -9.08 1.83 -1.89
C GLY A 170 -10.61 1.86 -1.87
N TRP A 171 -11.24 1.64 -0.72
CA TRP A 171 -12.70 1.71 -0.58
C TRP A 171 -13.21 3.14 -0.77
N ARG A 172 -12.56 4.14 -0.11
CA ARG A 172 -12.88 5.56 -0.32
C ARG A 172 -12.65 6.00 -1.77
N ALA A 173 -11.56 5.55 -2.38
CA ALA A 173 -11.29 5.79 -3.80
C ALA A 173 -12.46 5.31 -4.68
N ARG A 174 -12.90 4.06 -4.47
CA ARG A 174 -14.01 3.47 -5.23
C ARG A 174 -15.35 4.19 -5.02
N GLN A 175 -15.63 4.68 -3.82
CA GLN A 175 -16.83 5.52 -3.55
C GLN A 175 -16.81 6.83 -4.33
N LEU A 176 -15.62 7.35 -4.65
CA LEU A 176 -15.41 8.53 -5.50
C LEU A 176 -15.33 8.20 -6.99
N GLY A 177 -15.56 6.93 -7.38
CA GLY A 177 -15.44 6.46 -8.76
C GLY A 177 -13.99 6.28 -9.25
N ILE A 178 -13.01 6.35 -8.35
CA ILE A 178 -11.58 6.13 -8.64
C ILE A 178 -11.30 4.64 -8.51
N LYS A 179 -10.75 4.03 -9.57
CA LYS A 179 -10.46 2.60 -9.65
C LYS A 179 -9.05 2.29 -9.17
N SER A 180 -8.85 1.03 -8.78
CA SER A 180 -7.51 0.49 -8.52
C SER A 180 -7.14 -0.51 -9.60
N PHE A 181 -5.86 -0.55 -9.99
CA PHE A 181 -5.36 -1.37 -11.07
C PHE A 181 -4.11 -2.14 -10.65
N TYR A 182 -3.96 -3.33 -11.20
CA TYR A 182 -2.78 -4.17 -11.07
C TYR A 182 -1.87 -3.98 -12.28
N ALA A 183 -0.59 -3.73 -12.03
CA ALA A 183 0.47 -3.51 -13.02
C ALA A 183 1.45 -4.70 -13.01
N PRO A 184 1.18 -5.80 -13.74
CA PRO A 184 1.94 -7.05 -13.65
C PRO A 184 3.39 -6.97 -14.11
N LYS A 185 3.71 -6.05 -15.02
CA LYS A 185 5.07 -5.86 -15.52
C LYS A 185 5.97 -5.10 -14.54
N SER A 186 5.37 -4.27 -13.69
CA SER A 186 6.07 -3.69 -12.54
C SER A 186 6.22 -4.75 -11.45
N LYS A 187 7.45 -5.07 -11.07
CA LYS A 187 7.73 -6.15 -10.11
C LYS A 187 8.53 -5.65 -8.93
N ILE A 188 8.07 -5.97 -7.75
CA ILE A 188 8.77 -5.75 -6.49
C ILE A 188 8.76 -7.01 -5.63
N TYR A 189 9.68 -7.06 -4.67
CA TYR A 189 9.74 -8.08 -3.63
C TYR A 189 9.48 -7.42 -2.29
N HIS A 190 8.72 -8.08 -1.43
CA HIS A 190 8.38 -7.58 -0.10
C HIS A 190 8.69 -8.65 0.94
N ALA A 191 9.37 -8.27 2.01
CA ALA A 191 9.71 -9.20 3.09
C ALA A 191 8.46 -9.66 3.86
N GLY A 192 7.41 -8.86 3.80
CA GLY A 192 6.10 -9.20 4.35
C GLY A 192 6.09 -9.36 5.85
N SER A 193 5.19 -10.22 6.30
CA SER A 193 4.89 -10.43 7.72
C SER A 193 6.03 -11.07 8.56
N TYR A 194 7.26 -11.14 8.07
CA TYR A 194 8.38 -11.70 8.83
C TYR A 194 8.56 -11.04 10.20
N ASN A 195 8.28 -9.73 10.28
CA ASN A 195 8.46 -8.96 11.50
C ASN A 195 7.23 -8.94 12.43
N TYR A 196 6.06 -9.38 11.96
CA TYR A 196 4.83 -9.33 12.75
C TYR A 196 4.18 -10.71 12.82
N LYS A 197 4.71 -11.57 13.70
CA LYS A 197 4.06 -12.83 14.07
C LYS A 197 2.64 -12.56 14.57
N TRP A 198 1.74 -13.53 14.43
CA TRP A 198 0.41 -13.46 15.02
C TRP A 198 0.50 -13.14 16.51
N SER A 199 -0.23 -12.11 16.93
CA SER A 199 -0.33 -11.66 18.30
C SER A 199 -1.72 -11.14 18.58
N ALA A 200 -2.15 -11.13 19.84
CA ALA A 200 -3.43 -10.54 20.24
C ALA A 200 -3.54 -9.07 19.81
N ARG A 201 -2.42 -8.33 19.85
CA ARG A 201 -2.37 -6.93 19.39
C ARG A 201 -2.62 -6.81 17.88
N LYS A 202 -2.01 -7.67 17.06
CA LYS A 202 -2.25 -7.70 15.60
C LYS A 202 -3.70 -8.02 15.29
N PHE A 203 -4.26 -9.04 15.96
CA PHE A 203 -5.67 -9.42 15.81
C PHE A 203 -6.59 -8.27 16.19
N TYR A 204 -6.34 -7.59 17.32
CA TYR A 204 -7.10 -6.42 17.75
C TYR A 204 -7.12 -5.31 16.67
N TRP A 205 -5.94 -4.96 16.10
CA TRP A 205 -5.87 -3.94 15.05
C TRP A 205 -6.65 -4.33 13.80
N LEU A 206 -6.51 -5.59 13.34
CA LEU A 206 -7.23 -6.10 12.18
C LEU A 206 -8.75 -6.04 12.37
N GLU A 207 -9.26 -6.54 13.50
CA GLU A 207 -10.70 -6.55 13.76
C GLU A 207 -11.26 -5.16 14.05
N ARG A 208 -10.57 -4.35 14.84
CA ARG A 208 -10.98 -2.96 15.06
C ARG A 208 -11.13 -2.20 13.74
N ASN A 209 -10.11 -2.27 12.88
CA ASN A 209 -10.10 -1.54 11.63
C ASN A 209 -11.11 -2.10 10.63
N ARG A 210 -11.29 -3.42 10.59
CA ARG A 210 -12.34 -4.06 9.79
C ARG A 210 -13.73 -3.52 10.15
N HIS A 211 -14.06 -3.51 11.45
CA HIS A 211 -15.34 -2.97 11.93
C HIS A 211 -15.47 -1.47 11.66
N TYR A 212 -14.39 -0.71 11.84
CA TYR A 212 -14.35 0.71 11.51
C TYR A 212 -14.68 0.94 10.02
N CYS A 213 -14.05 0.22 9.10
CA CYS A 213 -14.34 0.32 7.67
C CYS A 213 -15.79 -0.04 7.34
N LEU A 214 -16.35 -1.11 7.95
CA LEU A 214 -17.74 -1.48 7.75
C LEU A 214 -18.71 -0.39 8.22
N LEU A 215 -18.44 0.23 9.37
CA LEU A 215 -19.28 1.29 9.95
C LEU A 215 -19.19 2.59 9.16
N THR A 216 -18.01 2.93 8.62
CA THR A 216 -17.77 4.19 7.91
C THR A 216 -18.17 4.15 6.45
N HIS A 217 -18.02 2.98 5.79
CA HIS A 217 -18.19 2.89 4.34
C HIS A 217 -19.55 2.32 3.92
N TYR A 218 -20.22 1.53 4.74
CA TYR A 218 -21.56 1.07 4.42
C TYR A 218 -22.63 2.09 4.79
N SER A 219 -23.69 2.16 3.96
CA SER A 219 -24.91 2.82 4.36
C SER A 219 -25.51 2.12 5.60
N LYS A 220 -26.18 2.86 6.47
CA LYS A 220 -26.87 2.28 7.64
C LYS A 220 -27.76 1.08 7.24
N LYS A 221 -28.49 1.22 6.11
CA LYS A 221 -29.36 0.15 5.59
C LYS A 221 -28.56 -1.12 5.25
N THR A 222 -27.43 -1.00 4.57
CA THR A 222 -26.58 -2.13 4.22
C THR A 222 -25.98 -2.76 5.47
N PHE A 223 -25.44 -1.94 6.36
CA PHE A 223 -24.83 -2.40 7.61
C PHE A 223 -25.80 -3.23 8.46
N TYR A 224 -27.04 -2.71 8.70
CA TYR A 224 -28.05 -3.45 9.47
C TYR A 224 -28.48 -4.75 8.80
N LYS A 225 -28.56 -4.80 7.47
CA LYS A 225 -28.85 -6.07 6.76
C LYS A 225 -27.76 -7.11 6.94
N MET A 226 -26.51 -6.68 7.06
CA MET A 226 -25.35 -7.56 7.17
C MET A 226 -25.01 -7.91 8.63
N LEU A 227 -25.55 -7.17 9.60
CA LEU A 227 -25.23 -7.31 11.02
C LEU A 227 -25.33 -8.75 11.55
N PRO A 228 -26.38 -9.55 11.24
CA PRO A 228 -26.44 -10.94 11.70
C PRO A 228 -25.26 -11.79 11.20
N ALA A 229 -24.83 -11.60 9.96
CA ALA A 229 -23.70 -12.33 9.39
C ALA A 229 -22.36 -11.81 9.93
N ILE A 230 -22.21 -10.49 10.12
CA ILE A 230 -21.03 -9.88 10.73
C ILE A 230 -20.81 -10.38 12.16
N ALA A 231 -21.89 -10.58 12.92
CA ALA A 231 -21.81 -11.06 14.30
C ALA A 231 -21.46 -12.55 14.43
N LEU A 232 -21.53 -13.32 13.34
CA LEU A 232 -21.19 -14.75 13.30
C LEU A 232 -19.74 -15.00 12.83
N ILE A 233 -19.03 -13.97 12.34
CA ILE A 233 -17.67 -14.03 11.83
C ILE A 233 -16.71 -13.46 12.86
#